data_d82e5e8e0f8e292e7bf4ca1c39ee5131
#
_entry.id   d82e5e8e0f8e292e7bf4ca1c39ee5131
#
_cell.length_a   1.000
_cell.length_b   1.000
_cell.length_c   1.000
_cell.angle_alpha   90.00
_cell.angle_beta   90.00
_cell.angle_gamma   90.00
#
_symmetry.space_group_name_H-M   'P 1'
#
loop_
_entity.id
_entity.type
_entity.pdbx_description
1 polymer ?
#
loop_
_entity_poly.entity_id
_entity_poly.type
_entity_poly.pdbx_seq_one_letter_code
_entity_poly.pdbx_strand_id
1 'polypeptide(L)'
;MSTALGTKENPWKLKTPPLTSEYEMYKDEKDGKAIIVCTVGKTILHYDYRCIDDLTAMLKQHGDWIELGSADEQKPAKEGTVEAWGRAPENPVGGWYGLKKGFRGRFGMYVPPLMEALGLAEVEHNPRNNSMRAL
;
A
#
# COMPACT_ATOMS: atom_id res chain seq x y z
N MET A 1 16.89 9.36 -23.19
CA MET A 1 16.37 9.88 -21.91
C MET A 1 15.95 8.73 -21.01
N SER A 2 16.32 8.81 -19.75
CA SER A 2 15.87 7.79 -18.79
C SER A 2 14.41 8.04 -18.42
N THR A 3 13.63 6.96 -18.32
CA THR A 3 12.27 7.03 -17.86
C THR A 3 12.27 7.10 -16.33
N ALA A 4 11.52 8.02 -15.77
CA ALA A 4 11.41 8.14 -14.31
C ALA A 4 10.85 6.86 -13.70
N LEU A 5 11.40 6.46 -12.56
CA LEU A 5 10.94 5.28 -11.83
C LEU A 5 9.52 5.52 -11.30
N GLY A 6 8.68 4.50 -11.36
CA GLY A 6 7.29 4.59 -10.90
C GLY A 6 6.31 5.01 -11.98
N THR A 7 6.70 4.90 -13.22
CA THR A 7 5.82 5.15 -14.37
C THR A 7 5.40 3.81 -14.99
N LYS A 8 4.41 3.85 -15.87
CA LYS A 8 3.96 2.65 -16.58
C LYS A 8 5.10 2.00 -17.36
N GLU A 9 5.97 2.81 -17.94
CA GLU A 9 7.12 2.35 -18.73
C GLU A 9 8.28 1.87 -17.87
N ASN A 10 8.34 2.35 -16.64
CA ASN A 10 9.40 1.98 -15.69
C ASN A 10 8.81 1.85 -14.27
N PRO A 11 8.01 0.80 -14.02
CA PRO A 11 7.34 0.65 -12.73
C PRO A 11 8.31 0.34 -11.60
N TRP A 12 7.87 0.61 -10.37
CA TRP A 12 8.56 0.12 -9.18
C TRP A 12 8.42 -1.40 -9.15
N LYS A 13 9.54 -2.10 -9.03
CA LYS A 13 9.57 -3.56 -8.86
C LYS A 13 9.73 -3.85 -7.38
N LEU A 14 8.74 -4.49 -6.80
CA LEU A 14 8.62 -4.64 -5.36
C LEU A 14 8.44 -6.11 -4.97
N LYS A 15 8.65 -6.38 -3.67
CA LYS A 15 8.37 -7.69 -3.09
C LYS A 15 7.46 -7.49 -1.88
N THR A 16 6.60 -8.48 -1.64
CA THR A 16 5.74 -8.47 -0.46
C THR A 16 6.60 -8.47 0.81
N PRO A 17 6.07 -8.01 1.97
CA PRO A 17 6.87 -7.93 3.20
C PRO A 17 7.64 -9.19 3.56
N PRO A 18 7.07 -10.42 3.43
CA PRO A 18 7.87 -11.63 3.67
C PRO A 18 8.90 -11.94 2.59
N LEU A 19 8.97 -11.14 1.52
CA LEU A 19 9.88 -11.31 0.38
C LEU A 19 9.61 -12.58 -0.43
N THR A 20 8.38 -13.09 -0.39
CA THR A 20 8.00 -14.34 -1.04
C THR A 20 7.39 -14.18 -2.42
N SER A 21 6.91 -12.99 -2.75
CA SER A 21 6.25 -12.72 -4.04
C SER A 21 6.69 -11.37 -4.60
N GLU A 22 6.81 -11.31 -5.90
CA GLU A 22 7.15 -10.07 -6.61
C GLU A 22 5.91 -9.47 -7.24
N TYR A 23 5.90 -8.13 -7.34
CA TYR A 23 4.81 -7.39 -7.99
C TYR A 23 5.34 -6.04 -8.42
N GLU A 24 4.52 -5.30 -9.19
CA GLU A 24 4.91 -3.98 -9.68
C GLU A 24 3.84 -2.96 -9.37
N MET A 25 4.28 -1.71 -9.20
CA MET A 25 3.39 -0.58 -9.05
C MET A 25 3.85 0.58 -9.91
N TYR A 26 2.91 1.39 -10.38
CA TYR A 26 3.23 2.63 -11.04
C TYR A 26 2.13 3.66 -10.80
N LYS A 27 2.50 4.94 -10.94
CA LYS A 27 1.55 6.04 -10.81
C LYS A 27 0.84 6.25 -12.13
N ASP A 28 -0.47 6.44 -12.06
CA ASP A 28 -1.28 6.74 -13.23
C ASP A 28 -2.34 7.75 -12.83
N GLU A 29 -3.17 8.11 -13.77
CA GLU A 29 -4.26 9.06 -13.55
C GLU A 29 -5.54 8.48 -14.14
N LYS A 30 -6.62 8.58 -13.38
CA LYS A 30 -7.93 8.10 -13.83
C LYS A 30 -8.97 9.14 -13.43
N ASP A 31 -9.72 9.64 -14.42
CA ASP A 31 -10.76 10.64 -14.21
C ASP A 31 -10.25 11.89 -13.46
N GLY A 32 -9.03 12.31 -13.83
CA GLY A 32 -8.39 13.49 -13.21
C GLY A 32 -7.79 13.25 -11.84
N LYS A 33 -7.77 12.00 -11.37
CA LYS A 33 -7.31 11.64 -10.03
C LYS A 33 -6.06 10.77 -10.11
N ALA A 34 -5.05 11.11 -9.31
CA ALA A 34 -3.83 10.30 -9.24
C ALA A 34 -4.11 8.97 -8.53
N ILE A 35 -3.68 7.88 -9.14
CA ILE A 35 -3.84 6.54 -8.60
C ILE A 35 -2.51 5.78 -8.66
N ILE A 36 -2.42 4.70 -7.87
CA ILE A 36 -1.36 3.72 -7.98
C ILE A 36 -1.98 2.48 -8.61
N VAL A 37 -1.37 2.01 -9.70
CA VAL A 37 -1.74 0.75 -10.32
C VAL A 37 -0.80 -0.31 -9.79
N CYS A 38 -1.35 -1.37 -9.20
CA CYS A 38 -0.60 -2.49 -8.62
C CYS A 38 -0.88 -3.73 -9.44
N THR A 39 0.15 -4.29 -10.06
CA THR A 39 0.00 -5.50 -10.88
C THR A 39 0.64 -6.69 -10.18
N VAL A 40 -0.18 -7.67 -9.85
CA VAL A 40 0.22 -8.90 -9.16
C VAL A 40 -0.19 -10.07 -10.05
N GLY A 41 0.76 -10.58 -10.82
CA GLY A 41 0.45 -11.57 -11.83
C GLY A 41 -0.54 -11.01 -12.84
N LYS A 42 -1.70 -11.63 -12.96
CA LYS A 42 -2.78 -11.18 -13.86
C LYS A 42 -3.77 -10.24 -13.17
N THR A 43 -3.61 -10.03 -11.86
CA THR A 43 -4.52 -9.20 -11.09
C THR A 43 -4.04 -7.75 -11.11
N ILE A 44 -4.95 -6.82 -11.34
CA ILE A 44 -4.66 -5.39 -11.35
C ILE A 44 -5.50 -4.73 -10.27
N LEU A 45 -4.81 -4.06 -9.33
CA LEU A 45 -5.43 -3.34 -8.23
C LEU A 45 -5.18 -1.85 -8.41
N HIS A 46 -6.15 -1.03 -8.00
CA HIS A 46 -6.02 0.43 -8.04
C HIS A 46 -6.18 0.98 -6.62
N TYR A 47 -5.20 1.79 -6.19
CA TYR A 47 -5.27 2.50 -4.92
C TYR A 47 -5.23 4.00 -5.16
N ASP A 48 -5.92 4.77 -4.33
CA ASP A 48 -5.84 6.23 -4.36
C ASP A 48 -4.41 6.64 -4.02
N TYR A 49 -3.76 7.41 -4.89
CA TYR A 49 -2.36 7.79 -4.71
C TYR A 49 -2.10 8.53 -3.39
N ARG A 50 -3.09 9.26 -2.90
CA ARG A 50 -2.94 10.00 -1.64
C ARG A 50 -2.68 9.09 -0.43
N CYS A 51 -2.85 7.77 -0.57
CA CYS A 51 -2.55 6.83 0.51
C CYS A 51 -1.10 6.95 0.97
N ILE A 52 -0.18 7.32 0.08
CA ILE A 52 1.23 7.50 0.43
C ILE A 52 1.39 8.62 1.47
N ASP A 53 0.83 9.80 1.19
CA ASP A 53 0.91 10.93 2.12
C ASP A 53 0.10 10.68 3.38
N ASP A 54 -1.10 10.12 3.24
CA ASP A 54 -1.98 9.87 4.37
C ASP A 54 -1.39 8.83 5.32
N LEU A 55 -0.82 7.75 4.77
CA LEU A 55 -0.17 6.72 5.59
C LEU A 55 1.09 7.26 6.26
N THR A 56 1.87 8.07 5.55
CA THR A 56 3.05 8.72 6.13
C THR A 56 2.65 9.56 7.35
N ALA A 57 1.59 10.35 7.22
CA ALA A 57 1.09 11.19 8.32
C ALA A 57 0.63 10.34 9.50
N MET A 58 -0.11 9.26 9.23
CA MET A 58 -0.60 8.37 10.29
C MET A 58 0.58 7.71 11.02
N LEU A 59 1.59 7.23 10.29
CA LEU A 59 2.74 6.58 10.89
C LEU A 59 3.54 7.55 11.79
N LYS A 60 3.69 8.79 11.36
CA LYS A 60 4.38 9.82 12.15
C LYS A 60 3.61 10.14 13.43
N GLN A 61 2.30 10.23 13.33
CA GLN A 61 1.44 10.49 14.48
C GLN A 61 1.46 9.32 15.46
N HIS A 62 1.46 8.08 14.93
CA HIS A 62 1.52 6.87 15.75
C HIS A 62 2.84 6.78 16.51
N GLY A 63 3.94 7.13 15.88
CA GLY A 63 5.25 7.27 16.51
C GLY A 63 5.97 5.97 16.90
N ASP A 64 5.43 4.82 16.48
CA ASP A 64 6.00 3.51 16.81
C ASP A 64 5.61 2.51 15.73
N TRP A 65 6.08 1.28 15.87
CA TRP A 65 5.71 0.19 14.97
C TRP A 65 4.21 -0.08 15.00
N ILE A 66 3.64 -0.34 13.83
CA ILE A 66 2.25 -0.76 13.70
C ILE A 66 2.21 -2.00 12.80
N GLU A 67 1.48 -3.01 13.22
CA GLU A 67 1.34 -4.24 12.47
C GLU A 67 0.68 -3.98 11.12
N LEU A 68 1.20 -4.60 10.05
CA LEU A 68 0.67 -4.40 8.71
C LEU A 68 -0.73 -4.98 8.54
N GLY A 69 -0.95 -6.19 9.00
CA GLY A 69 -2.14 -6.95 8.67
C GLY A 69 -2.18 -7.20 7.16
N SER A 70 -3.05 -8.05 6.72
CA SER A 70 -3.35 -8.24 5.31
C SER A 70 -4.62 -9.06 5.23
N ALA A 71 -5.60 -8.58 4.51
CA ALA A 71 -6.85 -9.31 4.35
C ALA A 71 -7.46 -8.99 2.99
N ASP A 72 -8.10 -9.99 2.41
CA ASP A 72 -8.90 -9.80 1.22
C ASP A 72 -10.08 -8.87 1.54
N GLU A 73 -10.66 -8.29 0.51
CA GLU A 73 -11.80 -7.40 0.67
C GLU A 73 -12.96 -8.06 1.43
N GLN A 74 -13.19 -9.34 1.20
CA GLN A 74 -14.29 -10.08 1.80
C GLN A 74 -14.04 -10.51 3.24
N LYS A 75 -12.81 -10.36 3.73
CA LYS A 75 -12.44 -10.75 5.10
C LYS A 75 -12.23 -9.52 5.97
N PRO A 76 -12.61 -9.58 7.26
CA PRO A 76 -12.34 -8.47 8.15
C PRO A 76 -10.85 -8.30 8.38
N ALA A 77 -10.41 -7.04 8.50
CA ALA A 77 -9.05 -6.74 8.88
C ALA A 77 -8.93 -6.70 10.40
N LYS A 78 -7.80 -7.15 10.92
CA LYS A 78 -7.53 -7.11 12.35
C LYS A 78 -7.42 -5.65 12.81
N GLU A 79 -8.09 -5.30 13.90
CA GLU A 79 -8.03 -3.94 14.44
C GLU A 79 -6.60 -3.55 14.80
N GLY A 80 -6.29 -2.28 14.63
CA GLY A 80 -4.97 -1.74 14.96
C GLY A 80 -3.90 -2.02 13.93
N THR A 81 -4.26 -2.50 12.74
CA THR A 81 -3.32 -2.77 11.66
C THR A 81 -3.42 -1.72 10.54
N VAL A 82 -2.38 -1.65 9.73
CA VAL A 82 -2.38 -0.79 8.54
C VAL A 82 -3.51 -1.19 7.59
N GLU A 83 -3.76 -2.49 7.45
CA GLU A 83 -4.85 -2.99 6.60
C GLU A 83 -6.21 -2.45 7.08
N ALA A 84 -6.46 -2.51 8.38
CA ALA A 84 -7.71 -1.99 8.95
C ALA A 84 -7.83 -0.47 8.75
N TRP A 85 -6.74 0.26 8.95
CA TRP A 85 -6.73 1.71 8.72
C TRP A 85 -7.02 2.04 7.25
N GLY A 86 -6.48 1.25 6.32
CA GLY A 86 -6.64 1.47 4.89
C GLY A 86 -8.07 1.28 4.37
N ARG A 87 -8.98 0.85 5.22
CA ARG A 87 -10.40 0.65 4.88
C ARG A 87 -11.35 1.25 5.92
N ALA A 88 -10.81 1.91 6.95
CA ALA A 88 -11.61 2.42 8.06
C ALA A 88 -12.36 3.71 7.68
N PRO A 89 -13.61 3.88 8.14
CA PRO A 89 -14.34 5.14 7.87
C PRO A 89 -13.68 6.35 8.53
N GLU A 90 -12.83 6.16 9.51
CA GLU A 90 -12.12 7.22 10.23
C GLU A 90 -10.86 7.73 9.55
N ASN A 91 -10.42 7.08 8.48
CA ASN A 91 -9.22 7.52 7.77
C ASN A 91 -9.52 8.74 6.87
N PRO A 92 -8.48 9.42 6.34
CA PRO A 92 -8.70 10.66 5.58
C PRO A 92 -9.63 10.57 4.37
N VAL A 93 -9.79 9.39 3.75
CA VAL A 93 -10.70 9.25 2.61
C VAL A 93 -12.06 8.70 3.03
N GLY A 94 -12.24 8.37 4.31
CA GLY A 94 -13.51 7.89 4.83
C GLY A 94 -13.82 6.44 4.47
N GLY A 95 -12.82 5.63 4.18
CA GLY A 95 -13.02 4.23 3.82
C GLY A 95 -11.88 3.64 3.03
N TRP A 96 -12.21 2.87 2.01
CA TRP A 96 -11.23 2.15 1.21
C TRP A 96 -10.33 3.06 0.36
N TYR A 97 -9.02 2.87 0.46
CA TYR A 97 -8.09 3.44 -0.51
C TYR A 97 -8.10 2.65 -1.81
N GLY A 98 -8.41 1.36 -1.74
CA GLY A 98 -8.62 0.55 -2.94
C GLY A 98 -9.86 1.02 -3.68
N LEU A 99 -9.73 1.27 -4.99
CA LEU A 99 -10.76 1.94 -5.77
C LEU A 99 -11.65 0.99 -6.56
N LYS A 100 -11.16 -0.22 -6.85
CA LYS A 100 -11.89 -1.16 -7.68
C LYS A 100 -12.62 -2.17 -6.81
N LYS A 101 -13.95 -2.09 -6.79
CA LYS A 101 -14.78 -3.02 -6.02
C LYS A 101 -14.44 -4.47 -6.36
N GLY A 102 -14.25 -5.30 -5.37
CA GLY A 102 -13.79 -6.68 -5.52
C GLY A 102 -12.27 -6.82 -5.47
N PHE A 103 -11.52 -5.70 -5.56
CA PHE A 103 -10.06 -5.68 -5.59
C PHE A 103 -9.52 -4.59 -4.68
N ARG A 104 -10.16 -4.35 -3.53
CA ARG A 104 -9.80 -3.27 -2.61
C ARG A 104 -8.97 -3.73 -1.41
N GLY A 105 -8.82 -5.02 -1.23
CA GLY A 105 -8.10 -5.58 -0.09
C GLY A 105 -6.59 -5.56 -0.26
N ARG A 106 -5.90 -6.13 0.73
CA ARG A 106 -4.45 -6.34 0.75
C ARG A 106 -3.63 -5.05 0.72
N PHE A 107 -4.23 -3.94 1.17
CA PHE A 107 -3.55 -2.66 1.30
C PHE A 107 -2.28 -2.79 2.15
N GLY A 108 -2.37 -3.51 3.27
CA GLY A 108 -1.24 -3.71 4.18
C GLY A 108 -0.15 -4.64 3.65
N MET A 109 -0.39 -5.28 2.51
CA MET A 109 0.62 -6.13 1.87
C MET A 109 1.36 -5.38 0.76
N TYR A 110 0.64 -4.60 -0.05
CA TYR A 110 1.22 -4.03 -1.27
C TYR A 110 1.71 -2.59 -1.12
N VAL A 111 1.08 -1.78 -0.27
CA VAL A 111 1.48 -0.38 -0.11
C VAL A 111 2.73 -0.20 0.74
N PRO A 112 2.93 -0.91 1.87
CA PRO A 112 4.12 -0.71 2.68
C PRO A 112 5.46 -0.89 1.95
N PRO A 113 5.66 -1.91 1.09
CA PRO A 113 6.91 -2.02 0.34
C PRO A 113 7.19 -0.81 -0.55
N LEU A 114 6.17 -0.16 -1.11
CA LEU A 114 6.36 1.06 -1.88
C LEU A 114 6.84 2.19 -0.97
N MET A 115 6.27 2.33 0.22
CA MET A 115 6.69 3.32 1.20
C MET A 115 8.16 3.13 1.59
N GLU A 116 8.59 1.88 1.74
CA GLU A 116 9.97 1.55 2.01
C GLU A 116 10.88 1.96 0.84
N ALA A 117 10.48 1.63 -0.38
CA ALA A 117 11.23 1.97 -1.58
C ALA A 117 11.37 3.48 -1.78
N LEU A 118 10.37 4.25 -1.33
CA LEU A 118 10.38 5.71 -1.41
C LEU A 118 11.14 6.37 -0.26
N GLY A 119 11.65 5.58 0.70
CA GLY A 119 12.36 6.12 1.85
C GLY A 119 11.49 6.81 2.88
N LEU A 120 10.21 6.47 2.93
CA LEU A 120 9.23 7.09 3.84
C LEU A 120 8.96 6.26 5.09
N ALA A 121 9.25 4.98 5.06
CA ALA A 121 8.95 4.07 6.16
C ALA A 121 9.95 2.95 6.26
N GLU A 122 10.05 2.38 7.44
CA GLU A 122 10.76 1.15 7.72
C GLU A 122 9.76 0.01 7.77
N VAL A 123 10.06 -1.11 7.10
CA VAL A 123 9.15 -2.26 7.03
C VAL A 123 9.93 -3.51 7.44
N GLU A 124 9.33 -4.33 8.29
CA GLU A 124 9.90 -5.63 8.65
C GLU A 124 9.72 -6.65 7.53
N HIS A 125 10.66 -7.59 7.44
CA HIS A 125 10.65 -8.62 6.40
C HIS A 125 10.75 -10.02 7.01
N ASN A 126 9.94 -10.27 8.02
CA ASN A 126 9.82 -11.59 8.63
C ASN A 126 8.91 -12.49 7.78
N PRO A 127 8.93 -13.83 7.98
CA PRO A 127 8.01 -14.71 7.24
C PRO A 127 6.53 -14.37 7.49
N ARG A 128 6.18 -13.79 8.64
CA ARG A 128 4.81 -13.39 8.97
C ARG A 128 4.83 -12.33 10.09
N ASN A 129 3.69 -11.67 10.28
CA ASN A 129 3.47 -10.70 11.36
C ASN A 129 4.42 -9.51 11.29
N ASN A 130 4.54 -8.94 10.10
CA ASN A 130 5.40 -7.78 9.89
C ASN A 130 4.72 -6.48 10.33
N SER A 131 5.53 -5.51 10.71
CA SER A 131 5.11 -4.17 11.12
C SER A 131 5.89 -3.12 10.32
N MET A 132 5.43 -1.89 10.39
CA MET A 132 6.12 -0.75 9.78
C MET A 132 6.08 0.46 10.70
N ARG A 133 6.96 1.42 10.44
CA ARG A 133 6.97 2.70 11.16
C ARG A 133 7.51 3.80 10.26
N ALA A 134 7.24 5.06 10.61
CA ALA A 134 7.81 6.20 9.90
C ALA A 134 9.31 6.26 10.08
N LEU A 135 10.00 6.70 9.05
CA LEU A 135 11.42 7.03 9.15
C LEU A 135 11.64 8.39 9.79
#